data_26ca26369c00b6eb2eb352c75b2f244a
#
_entry.id   26ca26369c00b6eb2eb352c75b2f244a
#
_cell.length_a   1.000
_cell.length_b   1.000
_cell.length_c   1.000
_cell.angle_alpha   90.00
_cell.angle_beta   90.00
_cell.angle_gamma   90.00
#
_symmetry.space_group_name_H-M   'P 1'
#
loop_
_entity.id
_entity.type
_entity.pdbx_description
1 polymer ?
#
loop_
_entity_poly.entity_id
_entity_poly.type
_entity_poly.pdbx_seq_one_letter_code
_entity_poly.pdbx_strand_id
1 'polypeptide(L)'
;RSSAASDVYKRQDYNWMMEFTEKMIEKICLDVNGTTQVKVGDNIIDFKAPYKRVTMLDSIKEHTGYDLTGMNEEQIREVCQKLNMEIDDTMGKGKLIDEIFGEFCEGTFIQPTFITDYPVEMSPLTKMHRSKPGLTERFELMVNGKELANAYSELNDPIDQEERFKDQLRLSEKGDDEAMFIDQDFLKALQYGMPPTSGIGIGIDRLTMLMTGESFIQEVLFFPQMRPEKVIPKDAPARYTELGICLLYTSPS
;
A
#
# COMPACT_ATOMS: atom_id res chain seq x y z
N ARG A 1 -6.43 14.60 1.39
CA ARG A 1 -6.39 13.42 0.50
C ARG A 1 -5.10 13.48 -0.29
N SER A 2 -4.31 12.41 -0.27
CA SER A 2 -3.13 12.26 -1.13
C SER A 2 -3.60 12.16 -2.59
N SER A 3 -2.90 12.81 -3.52
CA SER A 3 -3.17 12.64 -4.94
C SER A 3 -2.53 11.34 -5.44
N ALA A 4 -3.27 10.59 -6.26
CA ALA A 4 -2.79 9.38 -6.89
C ALA A 4 -3.14 9.38 -8.37
N ALA A 5 -2.22 8.89 -9.21
CA ALA A 5 -2.50 8.56 -10.59
C ALA A 5 -2.76 7.06 -10.71
N SER A 6 -3.78 6.71 -11.48
CA SER A 6 -4.13 5.32 -11.78
C SER A 6 -4.28 5.15 -13.29
N ASP A 7 -3.75 4.06 -13.82
CA ASP A 7 -3.86 3.71 -15.23
C ASP A 7 -4.05 2.21 -15.42
N VAL A 8 -4.65 1.82 -16.55
CA VAL A 8 -5.03 0.45 -16.87
C VAL A 8 -4.59 0.11 -18.28
N TYR A 9 -3.73 -0.90 -18.40
CA TYR A 9 -3.15 -1.34 -19.68
C TYR A 9 -3.73 -2.68 -20.13
N LYS A 10 -4.44 -2.69 -21.25
CA LYS A 10 -5.09 -3.88 -21.81
C LYS A 10 -4.07 -4.86 -22.39
N ARG A 11 -4.29 -6.18 -22.18
CA ARG A 11 -3.46 -7.30 -22.63
C ARG A 11 -2.05 -7.32 -22.03
N GLN A 12 -1.85 -6.64 -20.91
CA GLN A 12 -0.61 -6.65 -20.13
C GLN A 12 -0.81 -7.38 -18.80
N ASP A 13 0.27 -7.77 -18.19
CA ASP A 13 0.27 -8.38 -16.87
C ASP A 13 1.20 -7.62 -15.91
N TYR A 14 1.24 -8.05 -14.65
CA TYR A 14 2.04 -7.40 -13.62
C TYR A 14 3.55 -7.40 -13.91
N ASN A 15 4.08 -8.39 -14.68
CA ASN A 15 5.50 -8.40 -15.05
C ASN A 15 5.84 -7.26 -16.00
N TRP A 16 5.00 -7.09 -17.04
CA TRP A 16 5.13 -5.95 -17.95
C TRP A 16 4.98 -4.64 -17.20
N MET A 17 4.06 -4.58 -16.24
CA MET A 17 3.82 -3.39 -15.44
C MET A 17 5.04 -3.03 -14.57
N MET A 18 5.77 -4.01 -14.01
CA MET A 18 7.04 -3.75 -13.32
C MET A 18 8.07 -3.10 -14.25
N GLU A 19 8.27 -3.65 -15.45
CA GLU A 19 9.21 -3.09 -16.42
C GLU A 19 8.82 -1.70 -16.90
N PHE A 20 7.53 -1.46 -17.09
CA PHE A 20 7.01 -0.15 -17.44
C PHE A 20 7.27 0.86 -16.31
N THR A 21 6.96 0.48 -15.07
CA THR A 21 7.08 1.34 -13.90
C THR A 21 8.53 1.76 -13.65
N GLU A 22 9.47 0.81 -13.66
CA GLU A 22 10.88 1.13 -13.42
C GLU A 22 11.46 2.04 -14.49
N LYS A 23 11.14 1.82 -15.78
CA LYS A 23 11.58 2.68 -16.89
C LYS A 23 10.95 4.07 -16.86
N MET A 24 9.67 4.15 -16.49
CA MET A 24 8.95 5.41 -16.35
C MET A 24 9.54 6.26 -15.22
N ILE A 25 9.78 5.68 -14.05
CA ILE A 25 10.33 6.41 -12.90
C ILE A 25 11.78 6.81 -13.16
N GLU A 26 12.62 5.95 -13.76
CA GLU A 26 13.97 6.30 -14.20
C GLU A 26 13.96 7.51 -15.15
N LYS A 27 13.05 7.48 -16.15
CA LYS A 27 12.92 8.60 -17.09
C LYS A 27 12.48 9.89 -16.40
N ILE A 28 11.49 9.83 -15.50
CA ILE A 28 11.06 10.99 -14.73
C ILE A 28 12.21 11.57 -13.93
N CYS A 29 12.99 10.71 -13.25
CA CYS A 29 14.14 11.15 -12.47
C CYS A 29 15.20 11.84 -13.34
N LEU A 30 15.50 11.28 -14.50
CA LEU A 30 16.43 11.88 -15.47
C LEU A 30 15.91 13.22 -16.01
N ASP A 31 14.63 13.31 -16.34
CA ASP A 31 14.03 14.53 -16.90
C ASP A 31 13.98 15.67 -15.86
N VAL A 32 13.76 15.33 -14.58
CA VAL A 32 13.64 16.32 -13.49
C VAL A 32 15.01 16.69 -12.91
N ASN A 33 15.88 15.71 -12.68
CA ASN A 33 17.12 15.90 -11.92
C ASN A 33 18.39 15.82 -12.77
N GLY A 34 18.30 15.38 -14.04
CA GLY A 34 19.47 15.16 -14.90
C GLY A 34 20.34 13.96 -14.49
N THR A 35 19.94 13.20 -13.48
CA THR A 35 20.63 12.03 -12.93
C THR A 35 19.61 11.01 -12.43
N THR A 36 20.01 9.75 -12.27
CA THR A 36 19.14 8.72 -11.65
C THR A 36 19.19 8.75 -10.12
N GLN A 37 20.15 9.49 -9.53
CA GLN A 37 20.38 9.52 -8.10
C GLN A 37 19.79 10.80 -7.47
N VAL A 38 18.98 10.61 -6.43
CA VAL A 38 18.37 11.71 -5.67
C VAL A 38 18.68 11.52 -4.20
N LYS A 39 19.03 12.61 -3.52
CA LYS A 39 19.20 12.62 -2.07
C LYS A 39 17.86 12.92 -1.40
N VAL A 40 17.40 12.01 -0.54
CA VAL A 40 16.18 12.18 0.28
C VAL A 40 16.56 11.97 1.75
N GLY A 41 16.56 13.04 2.53
CA GLY A 41 17.09 13.03 3.88
C GLY A 41 18.57 12.61 3.90
N ASP A 42 18.89 11.55 4.64
CA ASP A 42 20.27 11.00 4.71
C ASP A 42 20.54 9.93 3.64
N ASN A 43 19.55 9.50 2.89
CA ASN A 43 19.65 8.44 1.90
C ASN A 43 19.93 8.99 0.50
N ILE A 44 20.76 8.28 -0.27
CA ILE A 44 20.89 8.46 -1.71
C ILE A 44 20.14 7.30 -2.36
N ILE A 45 19.12 7.63 -3.15
CA ILE A 45 18.27 6.68 -3.84
C ILE A 45 18.62 6.68 -5.31
N ASP A 46 18.93 5.52 -5.88
CA ASP A 46 19.22 5.36 -7.31
C ASP A 46 18.02 4.74 -8.03
N PHE A 47 17.38 5.54 -8.88
CA PHE A 47 16.23 5.14 -9.69
C PHE A 47 16.63 4.47 -11.02
N LYS A 48 17.88 4.02 -11.16
CA LYS A 48 18.33 3.30 -12.35
C LYS A 48 17.71 1.91 -12.43
N ALA A 49 17.01 1.62 -13.52
CA ALA A 49 16.47 0.29 -13.80
C ALA A 49 17.59 -0.73 -14.15
N PRO A 50 17.42 -2.04 -13.90
CA PRO A 50 16.22 -2.67 -13.30
C PRO A 50 16.23 -2.61 -11.76
N TYR A 51 15.03 -2.55 -11.16
CA TYR A 51 14.87 -2.58 -9.71
C TYR A 51 14.92 -4.02 -9.17
N LYS A 52 15.31 -4.16 -7.89
CA LYS A 52 15.28 -5.44 -7.16
C LYS A 52 13.83 -5.95 -7.09
N ARG A 53 13.65 -7.28 -7.20
CA ARG A 53 12.38 -7.99 -7.05
C ARG A 53 12.51 -9.01 -5.94
N VAL A 54 11.64 -8.97 -4.95
CA VAL A 54 11.63 -9.86 -3.79
C VAL A 54 10.18 -10.27 -3.52
N THR A 55 9.94 -11.54 -3.19
CA THR A 55 8.58 -11.94 -2.79
C THR A 55 8.31 -11.49 -1.36
N MET A 56 7.04 -11.23 -1.04
CA MET A 56 6.64 -10.83 0.31
C MET A 56 7.06 -11.86 1.36
N LEU A 57 6.80 -13.14 1.10
CA LEU A 57 7.14 -14.21 2.05
C LEU A 57 8.65 -14.42 2.20
N ASP A 58 9.44 -14.31 1.12
CA ASP A 58 10.90 -14.38 1.22
C ASP A 58 11.46 -13.19 2.01
N SER A 59 10.90 -12.00 1.84
CA SER A 59 11.27 -10.83 2.63
C SER A 59 11.00 -11.04 4.13
N ILE A 60 9.83 -11.52 4.49
CA ILE A 60 9.50 -11.85 5.88
C ILE A 60 10.47 -12.87 6.44
N LYS A 61 10.76 -13.94 5.68
CA LYS A 61 11.70 -14.97 6.09
C LYS A 61 13.12 -14.43 6.30
N GLU A 62 13.58 -13.54 5.41
CA GLU A 62 14.91 -12.91 5.52
C GLU A 62 15.04 -12.06 6.79
N HIS A 63 14.01 -11.27 7.14
CA HIS A 63 14.08 -10.32 8.25
C HIS A 63 13.68 -10.91 9.61
N THR A 64 12.80 -11.92 9.64
CA THR A 64 12.27 -12.49 10.88
C THR A 64 12.83 -13.87 11.20
N GLY A 65 13.38 -14.59 10.19
CA GLY A 65 13.79 -15.99 10.29
C GLY A 65 12.63 -16.99 10.17
N TYR A 66 11.37 -16.53 10.05
CA TYR A 66 10.19 -17.40 9.95
C TYR A 66 9.71 -17.54 8.50
N ASP A 67 9.57 -18.80 8.05
CA ASP A 67 9.00 -19.11 6.74
C ASP A 67 7.49 -19.33 6.87
N LEU A 68 6.70 -18.37 6.39
CA LEU A 68 5.24 -18.43 6.50
C LEU A 68 4.58 -19.23 5.37
N THR A 69 5.37 -19.81 4.45
CA THR A 69 4.86 -20.56 3.30
C THR A 69 4.01 -21.74 3.75
N GLY A 70 2.75 -21.79 3.32
CA GLY A 70 1.84 -22.88 3.64
C GLY A 70 1.27 -22.86 5.06
N MET A 71 1.63 -21.88 5.90
CA MET A 71 1.07 -21.76 7.26
C MET A 71 -0.40 -21.36 7.22
N ASN A 72 -1.17 -21.91 8.15
CA ASN A 72 -2.53 -21.46 8.42
C ASN A 72 -2.55 -20.26 9.38
N GLU A 73 -3.73 -19.68 9.63
CA GLU A 73 -3.90 -18.51 10.48
C GLU A 73 -3.36 -18.71 11.90
N GLU A 74 -3.65 -19.86 12.52
CA GLU A 74 -3.21 -20.18 13.89
C GLU A 74 -1.68 -20.22 14.01
N GLN A 75 -1.01 -20.85 13.04
CA GLN A 75 0.44 -20.91 12.99
C GLN A 75 1.09 -19.54 12.82
N ILE A 76 0.47 -18.65 12.03
CA ILE A 76 0.96 -17.29 11.86
C ILE A 76 0.75 -16.48 13.14
N ARG A 77 -0.38 -16.65 13.86
CA ARG A 77 -0.59 -16.05 15.18
C ARG A 77 0.50 -16.46 16.19
N GLU A 78 0.89 -17.73 16.18
CA GLU A 78 2.01 -18.19 17.01
C GLU A 78 3.33 -17.50 16.63
N VAL A 79 3.57 -17.24 15.33
CA VAL A 79 4.76 -16.49 14.89
C VAL A 79 4.69 -15.05 15.38
N CYS A 80 3.55 -14.37 15.26
CA CYS A 80 3.37 -13.02 15.80
C CYS A 80 3.66 -12.95 17.31
N GLN A 81 3.18 -13.93 18.09
CA GLN A 81 3.46 -14.01 19.51
C GLN A 81 4.97 -14.19 19.81
N LYS A 82 5.66 -15.04 19.04
CA LYS A 82 7.12 -15.23 19.16
C LYS A 82 7.91 -13.98 18.79
N LEU A 83 7.37 -13.15 17.90
CA LEU A 83 7.92 -11.86 17.50
C LEU A 83 7.54 -10.72 18.47
N ASN A 84 6.76 -11.02 19.53
CA ASN A 84 6.21 -10.05 20.51
C ASN A 84 5.35 -8.94 19.89
N MET A 85 4.62 -9.26 18.83
CA MET A 85 3.68 -8.33 18.20
C MET A 85 2.37 -8.28 18.95
N GLU A 86 1.78 -7.09 19.04
CA GLU A 86 0.40 -6.91 19.48
C GLU A 86 -0.55 -7.22 18.32
N ILE A 87 -1.36 -8.28 18.46
CA ILE A 87 -2.33 -8.71 17.45
C ILE A 87 -3.73 -8.78 18.04
N ASP A 88 -4.72 -8.44 17.22
CA ASP A 88 -6.13 -8.54 17.56
C ASP A 88 -6.73 -9.87 17.11
N ASP A 89 -7.71 -10.40 17.85
CA ASP A 89 -8.40 -11.64 17.52
C ASP A 89 -9.24 -11.55 16.23
N THR A 90 -9.58 -10.34 15.80
CA THR A 90 -10.32 -10.09 14.55
C THR A 90 -9.46 -10.19 13.30
N MET A 91 -8.13 -10.07 13.43
CA MET A 91 -7.21 -10.13 12.31
C MET A 91 -7.21 -11.51 11.65
N GLY A 92 -7.56 -11.58 10.37
CA GLY A 92 -7.42 -12.78 9.56
C GLY A 92 -5.98 -13.01 9.09
N LYS A 93 -5.73 -14.17 8.45
CA LYS A 93 -4.40 -14.58 7.96
C LYS A 93 -3.70 -13.50 7.13
N GLY A 94 -4.41 -12.86 6.20
CA GLY A 94 -3.84 -11.79 5.34
C GLY A 94 -3.35 -10.61 6.17
N LYS A 95 -4.15 -10.11 7.11
CA LYS A 95 -3.80 -8.97 7.96
C LYS A 95 -2.60 -9.29 8.86
N LEU A 96 -2.53 -10.50 9.42
CA LEU A 96 -1.38 -10.92 10.23
C LEU A 96 -0.06 -10.93 9.44
N ILE A 97 -0.09 -11.37 8.18
CA ILE A 97 1.09 -11.33 7.29
C ILE A 97 1.47 -9.89 6.99
N ASP A 98 0.49 -9.02 6.74
CA ASP A 98 0.68 -7.60 6.48
C ASP A 98 1.35 -6.87 7.65
N GLU A 99 0.86 -7.10 8.87
CA GLU A 99 1.44 -6.53 10.09
C GLU A 99 2.91 -6.99 10.29
N ILE A 100 3.22 -8.27 10.07
CA ILE A 100 4.60 -8.76 10.15
C ILE A 100 5.48 -8.06 9.10
N PHE A 101 4.99 -7.93 7.87
CA PHE A 101 5.73 -7.26 6.80
C PHE A 101 5.94 -5.77 7.12
N GLY A 102 4.90 -5.07 7.55
CA GLY A 102 4.95 -3.65 7.91
C GLY A 102 5.97 -3.38 9.01
N GLU A 103 5.98 -4.19 10.07
CA GLU A 103 6.86 -3.96 11.22
C GLU A 103 8.31 -4.33 10.95
N PHE A 104 8.58 -5.46 10.27
CA PHE A 104 9.94 -5.97 10.14
C PHE A 104 10.60 -5.73 8.78
N CYS A 105 9.83 -5.50 7.73
CA CYS A 105 10.38 -5.46 6.36
C CYS A 105 10.25 -4.08 5.71
N GLU A 106 9.10 -3.42 5.78
CA GLU A 106 8.78 -2.22 4.99
C GLU A 106 9.85 -1.14 5.10
N GLY A 107 10.23 -0.77 6.33
CA GLY A 107 11.22 0.27 6.62
C GLY A 107 12.64 -0.03 6.12
N THR A 108 12.95 -1.27 5.75
CA THR A 108 14.29 -1.70 5.31
C THR A 108 14.56 -1.43 3.82
N PHE A 109 13.51 -1.23 3.03
CA PHE A 109 13.62 -1.02 1.57
C PHE A 109 13.93 0.44 1.23
N ILE A 110 15.19 0.82 1.34
CA ILE A 110 15.66 2.17 0.98
C ILE A 110 15.72 2.35 -0.53
N GLN A 111 16.35 1.40 -1.26
CA GLN A 111 16.43 1.43 -2.71
C GLN A 111 15.14 0.90 -3.36
N PRO A 112 14.78 1.39 -4.56
CA PRO A 112 13.59 0.94 -5.26
C PRO A 112 13.55 -0.60 -5.37
N THR A 113 12.53 -1.20 -4.77
CA THR A 113 12.38 -2.67 -4.70
C THR A 113 10.92 -3.04 -4.92
N PHE A 114 10.66 -3.92 -5.88
CA PHE A 114 9.35 -4.52 -6.05
C PHE A 114 9.16 -5.67 -5.06
N ILE A 115 8.15 -5.57 -4.23
CA ILE A 115 7.65 -6.66 -3.40
C ILE A 115 6.55 -7.34 -4.20
N THR A 116 6.68 -8.65 -4.43
CA THR A 116 5.80 -9.40 -5.34
C THR A 116 5.12 -10.57 -4.63
N ASP A 117 4.16 -11.19 -5.32
CA ASP A 117 3.56 -12.46 -4.93
C ASP A 117 2.85 -12.39 -3.56
N TYR A 118 1.96 -11.43 -3.44
CA TYR A 118 1.13 -11.24 -2.24
C TYR A 118 0.16 -12.41 -2.04
N PRO A 119 -0.11 -12.82 -0.80
CA PRO A 119 -1.16 -13.79 -0.49
C PRO A 119 -2.53 -13.36 -1.03
N VAL A 120 -3.31 -14.34 -1.43
CA VAL A 120 -4.65 -14.12 -2.01
C VAL A 120 -5.60 -13.42 -1.04
N GLU A 121 -5.45 -13.69 0.24
CA GLU A 121 -6.27 -13.11 1.31
C GLU A 121 -6.10 -11.59 1.43
N MET A 122 -4.96 -11.05 0.97
CA MET A 122 -4.63 -9.61 0.99
C MET A 122 -5.02 -8.88 -0.31
N SER A 123 -5.53 -9.58 -1.30
CA SER A 123 -5.63 -9.04 -2.66
C SER A 123 -6.94 -9.43 -3.34
N PRO A 124 -8.10 -8.92 -2.86
CA PRO A 124 -9.42 -9.38 -3.30
C PRO A 124 -9.75 -9.04 -4.76
N LEU A 125 -9.07 -8.08 -5.38
CA LEU A 125 -9.28 -7.64 -6.77
C LEU A 125 -8.22 -8.16 -7.74
N THR A 126 -7.28 -8.94 -7.24
CA THR A 126 -6.10 -9.37 -8.00
C THR A 126 -6.24 -10.79 -8.54
N LYS A 127 -5.78 -11.00 -9.75
CA LYS A 127 -5.73 -12.32 -10.38
C LYS A 127 -4.82 -13.28 -9.61
N MET A 128 -5.25 -14.53 -9.45
CA MET A 128 -4.40 -15.57 -8.87
C MET A 128 -3.12 -15.75 -9.69
N HIS A 129 -2.02 -16.01 -9.00
CA HIS A 129 -0.73 -16.25 -9.65
C HIS A 129 -0.81 -17.53 -10.49
N ARG A 130 -0.41 -17.43 -11.78
CA ARG A 130 -0.54 -18.51 -12.78
C ARG A 130 0.23 -19.79 -12.47
N SER A 131 1.21 -19.76 -11.57
CA SER A 131 2.08 -20.91 -11.25
C SER A 131 2.33 -21.13 -9.76
N LYS A 132 1.85 -20.22 -8.88
CA LYS A 132 2.05 -20.30 -7.42
C LYS A 132 0.69 -20.27 -6.72
N PRO A 133 0.11 -21.42 -6.36
CA PRO A 133 -1.19 -21.47 -5.67
C PRO A 133 -1.16 -20.68 -4.35
N GLY A 134 -2.26 -19.99 -4.05
CA GLY A 134 -2.41 -19.18 -2.84
C GLY A 134 -1.75 -17.79 -2.91
N LEU A 135 -1.08 -17.46 -3.99
CA LEU A 135 -0.49 -16.14 -4.25
C LEU A 135 -1.20 -15.44 -5.40
N THR A 136 -0.94 -14.15 -5.55
CA THR A 136 -1.53 -13.29 -6.58
C THR A 136 -0.46 -12.62 -7.45
N GLU A 137 -0.83 -12.21 -8.66
CA GLU A 137 -0.02 -11.42 -9.57
C GLU A 137 -0.08 -9.94 -9.19
N ARG A 138 0.52 -9.58 -8.05
CA ARG A 138 0.58 -8.24 -7.48
C ARG A 138 2.01 -7.86 -7.13
N PHE A 139 2.29 -6.58 -7.24
CA PHE A 139 3.48 -5.99 -6.64
C PHE A 139 3.17 -4.66 -5.98
N GLU A 140 3.97 -4.32 -4.98
CA GLU A 140 4.15 -2.96 -4.49
C GLU A 140 5.59 -2.51 -4.73
N LEU A 141 5.76 -1.26 -5.12
CA LEU A 141 7.08 -0.64 -5.26
C LEU A 141 7.40 0.10 -3.97
N MET A 142 8.37 -0.43 -3.23
CA MET A 142 8.89 0.19 -2.02
C MET A 142 10.08 1.08 -2.34
N VAL A 143 10.08 2.30 -1.82
CA VAL A 143 11.19 3.27 -1.97
C VAL A 143 11.31 4.07 -0.68
N ASN A 144 12.50 4.15 -0.13
CA ASN A 144 12.79 4.88 1.11
C ASN A 144 11.88 4.48 2.29
N GLY A 145 11.63 3.17 2.44
CA GLY A 145 10.82 2.59 3.50
C GLY A 145 9.33 2.87 3.38
N LYS A 146 8.82 3.19 2.17
CA LYS A 146 7.39 3.45 1.94
C LYS A 146 6.93 2.95 0.58
N GLU A 147 5.67 2.52 0.51
CA GLU A 147 5.01 2.21 -0.76
C GLU A 147 4.92 3.45 -1.64
N LEU A 148 5.41 3.35 -2.87
CA LEU A 148 5.30 4.37 -3.92
C LEU A 148 4.22 4.03 -4.94
N ALA A 149 4.11 2.76 -5.31
CA ALA A 149 3.13 2.28 -6.28
C ALA A 149 2.64 0.88 -5.93
N ASN A 150 1.40 0.59 -6.34
CA ASN A 150 0.77 -0.71 -6.19
C ASN A 150 0.13 -1.09 -7.54
N ALA A 151 0.39 -2.31 -8.01
CA ALA A 151 -0.10 -2.78 -9.30
C ALA A 151 -0.33 -4.28 -9.30
N TYR A 152 -1.26 -4.72 -10.16
CA TYR A 152 -1.57 -6.13 -10.30
C TYR A 152 -2.19 -6.46 -11.66
N SER A 153 -2.16 -7.77 -11.98
CA SER A 153 -3.04 -8.30 -13.03
C SER A 153 -4.46 -8.30 -12.49
N GLU A 154 -5.37 -7.61 -13.17
CA GLU A 154 -6.76 -7.46 -12.75
C GLU A 154 -7.49 -8.82 -12.73
N LEU A 155 -8.25 -9.09 -11.69
CA LEU A 155 -9.14 -10.23 -11.63
C LEU A 155 -10.31 -9.99 -12.60
N ASN A 156 -10.36 -10.78 -13.66
CA ASN A 156 -11.35 -10.63 -14.72
C ASN A 156 -12.33 -11.81 -14.83
N ASP A 157 -12.32 -12.71 -13.84
CA ASP A 157 -13.29 -13.80 -13.71
C ASP A 157 -14.40 -13.38 -12.72
N PRO A 158 -15.64 -13.19 -13.18
CA PRO A 158 -16.73 -12.76 -12.30
C PRO A 158 -17.10 -13.79 -11.22
N ILE A 159 -16.84 -15.08 -11.44
CA ILE A 159 -17.14 -16.13 -10.46
C ILE A 159 -16.12 -16.09 -9.32
N ASP A 160 -14.83 -16.06 -9.65
CA ASP A 160 -13.74 -15.90 -8.66
C ASP A 160 -13.93 -14.57 -7.88
N GLN A 161 -14.26 -13.48 -8.58
CA GLN A 161 -14.49 -12.18 -7.93
C GLN A 161 -15.66 -12.21 -6.93
N GLU A 162 -16.75 -12.89 -7.27
CA GLU A 162 -17.88 -13.03 -6.34
C GLU A 162 -17.49 -13.84 -5.09
N GLU A 163 -16.69 -14.90 -5.25
CA GLU A 163 -16.16 -15.66 -4.13
C GLU A 163 -15.27 -14.83 -3.22
N ARG A 164 -14.37 -14.02 -3.80
CA ARG A 164 -13.51 -13.09 -3.04
C ARG A 164 -14.33 -12.07 -2.24
N PHE A 165 -15.37 -11.51 -2.83
CA PHE A 165 -16.24 -10.58 -2.10
C PHE A 165 -16.98 -11.26 -0.95
N LYS A 166 -17.42 -12.51 -1.12
CA LYS A 166 -18.03 -13.30 -0.03
C LYS A 166 -17.06 -13.56 1.11
N ASP A 167 -15.78 -13.81 0.80
CA ASP A 167 -14.76 -14.01 1.82
C ASP A 167 -14.45 -12.70 2.57
N GLN A 168 -14.38 -11.56 1.86
CA GLN A 168 -14.25 -10.24 2.48
C GLN A 168 -15.45 -9.93 3.40
N LEU A 169 -16.69 -10.24 2.98
CA LEU A 169 -17.87 -10.04 3.81
C LEU A 169 -17.79 -10.84 5.13
N ARG A 170 -17.30 -12.08 5.08
CA ARG A 170 -17.09 -12.89 6.30
C ARG A 170 -16.05 -12.28 7.24
N LEU A 171 -15.04 -11.60 6.73
CA LEU A 171 -14.06 -10.86 7.55
C LEU A 171 -14.71 -9.64 8.19
N SER A 172 -15.52 -8.90 7.43
CA SER A 172 -16.27 -7.75 7.96
C SER A 172 -17.23 -8.16 9.10
N GLU A 173 -17.91 -9.31 8.97
CA GLU A 173 -18.79 -9.86 10.02
C GLU A 173 -18.02 -10.22 11.32
N LYS A 174 -16.70 -10.45 11.22
CA LYS A 174 -15.81 -10.67 12.37
C LYS A 174 -15.26 -9.38 12.97
N GLY A 175 -15.57 -8.21 12.37
CA GLY A 175 -15.14 -6.90 12.88
C GLY A 175 -13.97 -6.28 12.12
N ASP A 176 -13.62 -6.78 10.93
CA ASP A 176 -12.65 -6.15 10.05
C ASP A 176 -13.31 -4.98 9.31
N ASP A 177 -13.03 -3.75 9.76
CA ASP A 177 -13.60 -2.52 9.19
C ASP A 177 -13.06 -2.17 7.80
N GLU A 178 -11.96 -2.81 7.36
CA GLU A 178 -11.35 -2.59 6.05
C GLU A 178 -11.92 -3.54 4.98
N ALA A 179 -12.72 -4.53 5.39
CA ALA A 179 -13.27 -5.53 4.47
C ALA A 179 -14.30 -4.95 3.51
N MET A 180 -14.22 -5.37 2.25
CA MET A 180 -15.06 -4.88 1.16
C MET A 180 -16.47 -5.48 1.19
N PHE A 181 -17.47 -4.69 0.80
CA PHE A 181 -18.84 -5.18 0.55
C PHE A 181 -18.99 -5.73 -0.88
N ILE A 182 -20.06 -6.51 -1.11
CA ILE A 182 -20.33 -7.07 -2.44
C ILE A 182 -20.88 -5.98 -3.35
N ASP A 183 -20.10 -5.61 -4.37
CA ASP A 183 -20.52 -4.70 -5.44
C ASP A 183 -21.14 -5.49 -6.60
N GLN A 184 -22.47 -5.51 -6.64
CA GLN A 184 -23.24 -6.23 -7.66
C GLN A 184 -23.10 -5.60 -9.06
N ASP A 185 -22.95 -4.28 -9.16
CA ASP A 185 -22.79 -3.60 -10.43
C ASP A 185 -21.40 -3.88 -11.02
N PHE A 186 -20.37 -3.96 -10.18
CA PHE A 186 -19.03 -4.37 -10.58
C PHE A 186 -19.03 -5.82 -11.11
N LEU A 187 -19.63 -6.77 -10.38
CA LEU A 187 -19.74 -8.16 -10.83
C LEU A 187 -20.49 -8.27 -12.16
N LYS A 188 -21.58 -7.53 -12.32
CA LYS A 188 -22.34 -7.48 -13.57
C LYS A 188 -21.50 -6.90 -14.71
N ALA A 189 -20.70 -5.88 -14.46
CA ALA A 189 -19.79 -5.31 -15.46
C ALA A 189 -18.76 -6.34 -15.92
N LEU A 190 -18.17 -7.12 -15.01
CA LEU A 190 -17.23 -8.19 -15.35
C LEU A 190 -17.87 -9.28 -16.24
N GLN A 191 -19.17 -9.59 -16.06
CA GLN A 191 -19.89 -10.57 -16.88
C GLN A 191 -20.01 -10.16 -18.35
N TYR A 192 -19.95 -8.86 -18.68
CA TYR A 192 -19.89 -8.40 -20.08
C TYR A 192 -18.54 -8.68 -20.76
N GLY A 193 -17.54 -9.07 -19.99
CA GLY A 193 -16.23 -9.46 -20.45
C GLY A 193 -15.17 -8.37 -20.27
N MET A 194 -14.20 -8.66 -19.39
CA MET A 194 -12.99 -7.84 -19.19
C MET A 194 -11.80 -8.56 -19.82
N PRO A 195 -11.07 -7.94 -20.78
CA PRO A 195 -9.87 -8.56 -21.32
C PRO A 195 -8.78 -8.66 -20.24
N PRO A 196 -7.78 -9.54 -20.40
CA PRO A 196 -6.59 -9.53 -19.56
C PRO A 196 -5.99 -8.12 -19.50
N THR A 197 -5.80 -7.62 -18.31
CA THR A 197 -5.48 -6.21 -18.05
C THR A 197 -4.62 -6.12 -16.80
N SER A 198 -3.72 -5.16 -16.73
CA SER A 198 -3.05 -4.79 -15.49
C SER A 198 -3.31 -3.32 -15.17
N GLY A 199 -3.48 -3.02 -13.89
CA GLY A 199 -3.66 -1.67 -13.38
C GLY A 199 -2.54 -1.27 -12.45
N ILE A 200 -2.27 0.03 -12.33
CA ILE A 200 -1.29 0.60 -11.41
C ILE A 200 -1.85 1.85 -10.74
N GLY A 201 -1.63 1.96 -9.44
CA GLY A 201 -1.80 3.18 -8.66
C GLY A 201 -0.43 3.71 -8.24
N ILE A 202 -0.17 5.00 -8.46
CA ILE A 202 1.09 5.66 -8.09
C ILE A 202 0.79 6.83 -7.18
N GLY A 203 1.46 6.91 -6.02
CA GLY A 203 1.37 8.04 -5.11
C GLY A 203 2.12 9.26 -5.67
N ILE A 204 1.42 10.16 -6.36
CA ILE A 204 2.04 11.31 -7.03
C ILE A 204 2.72 12.24 -6.03
N ASP A 205 2.12 12.48 -4.88
CA ASP A 205 2.73 13.33 -3.84
C ASP A 205 4.02 12.68 -3.32
N ARG A 206 4.02 11.36 -3.08
CA ARG A 206 5.23 10.62 -2.68
C ARG A 206 6.30 10.64 -3.77
N LEU A 207 5.92 10.45 -5.02
CA LEU A 207 6.85 10.55 -6.15
C LEU A 207 7.47 11.95 -6.23
N THR A 208 6.66 13.00 -6.06
CA THR A 208 7.15 14.38 -6.05
C THR A 208 8.12 14.61 -4.89
N MET A 209 7.81 14.17 -3.67
CA MET A 209 8.72 14.24 -2.53
C MET A 209 10.07 13.57 -2.84
N LEU A 210 10.05 12.37 -3.41
CA LEU A 210 11.26 11.65 -3.79
C LEU A 210 12.06 12.40 -4.84
N MET A 211 11.42 12.94 -5.90
CA MET A 211 12.10 13.65 -6.99
C MET A 211 12.65 15.01 -6.57
N THR A 212 12.05 15.66 -5.56
CA THR A 212 12.51 16.97 -5.05
C THR A 212 13.41 16.86 -3.82
N GLY A 213 13.54 15.66 -3.25
CA GLY A 213 14.31 15.42 -2.02
C GLY A 213 13.62 15.90 -0.74
N GLU A 214 12.30 16.21 -0.81
CA GLU A 214 11.55 16.71 0.32
C GLU A 214 11.08 15.60 1.26
N SER A 215 11.09 15.87 2.57
CA SER A 215 10.72 14.88 3.58
C SER A 215 9.28 14.98 4.04
N PHE A 216 8.62 16.12 3.81
CA PHE A 216 7.26 16.39 4.28
C PHE A 216 6.31 16.66 3.12
N ILE A 217 5.15 16.00 3.15
CA ILE A 217 4.13 16.13 2.11
C ILE A 217 3.61 17.58 1.94
N GLN A 218 3.63 18.38 3.01
CA GLN A 218 3.20 19.77 2.96
C GLN A 218 4.04 20.62 2.00
N GLU A 219 5.28 20.25 1.76
CA GLU A 219 6.24 20.99 0.90
C GLU A 219 5.98 20.76 -0.59
N VAL A 220 5.24 19.69 -0.93
CA VAL A 220 4.88 19.36 -2.32
C VAL A 220 3.42 19.59 -2.65
N LEU A 221 2.58 19.92 -1.66
CA LEU A 221 1.18 20.25 -1.88
C LEU A 221 1.00 21.75 -2.15
N PHE A 222 0.26 22.10 -3.22
CA PHE A 222 -0.05 23.51 -3.51
C PHE A 222 -0.90 24.19 -2.43
N PHE A 223 -1.80 23.42 -1.77
CA PHE A 223 -2.71 23.90 -0.73
C PHE A 223 -2.72 22.92 0.44
N PRO A 224 -1.64 22.86 1.25
CA PRO A 224 -1.59 21.96 2.40
C PRO A 224 -2.64 22.41 3.44
N GLN A 225 -3.32 21.44 4.04
CA GLN A 225 -4.19 21.72 5.17
C GLN A 225 -3.34 22.10 6.38
N MET A 226 -3.41 23.34 6.79
CA MET A 226 -2.75 23.83 7.99
C MET A 226 -3.65 23.54 9.21
N ARG A 227 -3.02 23.25 10.37
CA ARG A 227 -3.78 23.22 11.62
C ARG A 227 -4.42 24.60 11.83
N PRO A 228 -5.71 24.68 12.21
CA PRO A 228 -6.32 25.95 12.55
C PRO A 228 -5.45 26.67 13.59
N GLU A 229 -5.14 27.93 13.37
CA GLU A 229 -4.51 28.75 14.39
C GLU A 229 -5.40 28.72 15.64
N LYS A 230 -4.81 28.48 16.82
CA LYS A 230 -5.55 28.62 18.07
C LYS A 230 -5.87 30.11 18.25
N VAL A 231 -7.02 30.52 17.75
CA VAL A 231 -7.55 31.86 18.07
C VAL A 231 -7.98 31.81 19.52
N ILE A 232 -7.08 32.18 20.42
CA ILE A 232 -7.44 32.43 21.82
C ILE A 232 -8.17 33.78 21.82
N PRO A 233 -9.48 33.82 22.18
CA PRO A 233 -10.20 35.08 22.28
C PRO A 233 -9.43 35.99 23.26
N LYS A 234 -9.28 37.27 22.90
CA LYS A 234 -8.55 38.23 23.74
C LYS A 234 -9.08 38.32 25.20
N ASP A 235 -10.31 37.88 25.40
CA ASP A 235 -11.03 37.89 26.67
C ASP A 235 -11.17 36.48 27.30
N ALA A 236 -10.41 35.48 26.81
CA ALA A 236 -10.45 34.12 27.35
C ALA A 236 -9.96 34.13 28.82
N PRO A 237 -10.76 33.61 29.81
CA PRO A 237 -10.31 33.50 31.18
C PRO A 237 -8.99 32.75 31.29
N ALA A 238 -8.09 33.18 32.18
CA ALA A 238 -6.73 32.61 32.35
C ALA A 238 -6.69 31.06 32.47
N ARG A 239 -7.78 30.46 32.98
CA ARG A 239 -7.94 28.99 33.09
C ARG A 239 -7.91 28.24 31.73
N TYR A 240 -8.13 28.91 30.58
CA TYR A 240 -8.09 28.27 29.26
C TYR A 240 -6.66 28.16 28.70
N THR A 241 -5.73 28.95 29.23
CA THR A 241 -4.32 28.92 28.87
C THR A 241 -3.54 27.83 29.59
N GLU A 242 -3.97 27.43 30.80
CA GLU A 242 -3.29 26.43 31.64
C GLU A 242 -3.70 24.98 31.30
N LEU A 243 -4.90 24.74 30.76
CA LEU A 243 -5.44 23.38 30.56
C LEU A 243 -5.25 22.78 29.17
N GLY A 244 -4.69 23.49 28.17
CA GLY A 244 -4.43 22.98 26.85
C GLY A 244 -5.70 22.44 26.11
N ILE A 245 -6.90 22.85 26.51
CA ILE A 245 -8.16 22.31 25.97
C ILE A 245 -8.39 22.84 24.56
N CYS A 246 -8.40 21.93 23.60
CA CYS A 246 -8.81 22.19 22.22
C CYS A 246 -10.33 22.37 22.18
N LEU A 247 -10.82 23.59 22.00
CA LEU A 247 -12.23 23.85 21.68
C LEU A 247 -12.48 23.36 20.26
N LEU A 248 -13.10 22.19 20.13
CA LEU A 248 -13.76 21.77 18.89
C LEU A 248 -14.90 22.76 18.60
N TYR A 249 -14.74 23.54 17.55
CA TYR A 249 -15.80 24.40 17.02
C TYR A 249 -16.86 23.50 16.37
N THR A 250 -17.94 23.22 17.10
CA THR A 250 -19.18 22.73 16.50
C THR A 250 -19.88 23.95 15.89
N SER A 251 -19.91 24.03 14.57
CA SER A 251 -20.76 25.04 13.89
C SER A 251 -22.22 24.77 14.26
N PRO A 252 -22.99 25.81 14.61
CA PRO A 252 -24.42 25.66 14.75
C PRO A 252 -25.05 25.37 13.38
N SER A 253 -26.00 24.43 13.40
CA SER A 253 -26.89 24.03 12.30
C SER A 253 -27.57 25.17 11.59
#